data_29978cd203990af3be5e7ffdc4229503
#
_entry.id   29978cd203990af3be5e7ffdc4229503
#
_cell.length_a   1.000
_cell.length_b   1.000
_cell.length_c   1.000
_cell.angle_alpha   90.00
_cell.angle_beta   90.00
_cell.angle_gamma   90.00
#
_symmetry.space_group_name_H-M   'P 1'
#
loop_
_entity.id
_entity.type
_entity.pdbx_description
1 polymer ?
#
loop_
_entity_poly.entity_id
_entity_poly.type
_entity_poly.pdbx_seq_one_letter_code
_entity_poly.pdbx_strand_id
1 'polypeptide(L)'
;DNYGISGVEKYFDRELKNKNLLEKPLKLTLDVNIQYIINKELDNAINTFKATGGGALLMNVNNGNIISLVSLPNFDINQRANIKDDNYINKITKGVYELGSIFKTFTIALALEHKLVKSKTIIKDIPKKIKCSIHEIKDMKEHPSNLSVEDILIRSSNLGSVILAKKIGEKNYKNFIKKTKITENPEIELDEVGVPHQLNWNKCKLETVSFGHGITTTPLQATALYASMVNGGKLIVPSIIQNRQNKKSEQIISKETSNELREILRKVVSSEEG
;
A
#
# COMPACT_ATOMS: atom_id res chain seq x y z
N ASP A 1 10.70 -0.34 -35.76
CA ASP A 1 10.30 -1.59 -35.09
C ASP A 1 9.09 -1.29 -34.21
N ASN A 2 7.96 -1.94 -34.50
CA ASN A 2 6.70 -1.76 -33.77
C ASN A 2 6.62 -2.69 -32.55
N TYR A 3 7.58 -2.63 -31.63
CA TYR A 3 7.56 -3.40 -30.40
C TYR A 3 7.29 -2.51 -29.18
N GLY A 4 6.38 -2.94 -28.29
CA GLY A 4 6.21 -2.33 -26.99
C GLY A 4 7.50 -2.47 -26.17
N ILE A 5 8.05 -1.37 -25.65
CA ILE A 5 9.29 -1.38 -24.86
C ILE A 5 9.04 -1.36 -23.36
N SER A 6 7.89 -0.87 -22.93
CA SER A 6 7.48 -0.79 -21.52
C SER A 6 5.98 -0.64 -21.36
N GLY A 7 5.49 -0.79 -20.14
CA GLY A 7 4.10 -0.55 -19.75
C GLY A 7 3.09 -1.45 -20.48
N VAL A 8 1.93 -0.87 -20.74
CA VAL A 8 0.80 -1.56 -21.40
C VAL A 8 1.16 -2.10 -22.78
N GLU A 9 1.90 -1.29 -23.58
CA GLU A 9 2.30 -1.71 -24.92
C GLU A 9 3.19 -2.94 -24.92
N LYS A 10 4.10 -3.06 -23.95
CA LYS A 10 4.98 -4.23 -23.81
C LYS A 10 4.21 -5.45 -23.34
N TYR A 11 3.40 -5.30 -22.30
CA TYR A 11 2.64 -6.41 -21.72
C TYR A 11 1.66 -7.01 -22.73
N PHE A 12 0.98 -6.18 -23.54
CA PHE A 12 0.00 -6.58 -24.54
C PHE A 12 0.55 -6.60 -25.98
N ASP A 13 1.88 -6.62 -26.18
CA ASP A 13 2.50 -6.54 -27.51
C ASP A 13 1.96 -7.58 -28.52
N ARG A 14 1.71 -8.81 -28.04
CA ARG A 14 1.17 -9.89 -28.88
C ARG A 14 -0.29 -9.63 -29.29
N GLU A 15 -1.10 -9.19 -28.33
CA GLU A 15 -2.52 -8.88 -28.55
C GLU A 15 -2.67 -7.68 -29.47
N LEU A 16 -1.89 -6.62 -29.26
CA LEU A 16 -1.92 -5.39 -30.04
C LEU A 16 -1.45 -5.62 -31.50
N LYS A 17 -0.62 -6.61 -31.76
CA LYS A 17 -0.15 -7.00 -33.10
C LYS A 17 -1.06 -8.01 -33.80
N ASN A 18 -1.99 -8.62 -33.10
CA ASN A 18 -2.87 -9.63 -33.67
C ASN A 18 -3.95 -8.97 -34.56
N LYS A 19 -3.81 -9.13 -35.86
CA LYS A 19 -4.74 -8.58 -36.87
C LYS A 19 -6.20 -8.99 -36.64
N ASN A 20 -6.44 -10.18 -36.07
CA ASN A 20 -7.78 -10.67 -35.76
C ASN A 20 -8.43 -9.97 -34.56
N LEU A 21 -7.66 -9.21 -33.78
CA LEU A 21 -8.13 -8.43 -32.62
C LEU A 21 -8.24 -6.94 -32.91
N LEU A 22 -7.86 -6.46 -34.10
CA LEU A 22 -7.92 -5.04 -34.47
C LEU A 22 -9.32 -4.43 -34.35
N GLU A 23 -10.36 -5.26 -34.47
CA GLU A 23 -11.77 -4.84 -34.31
C GLU A 23 -12.19 -4.74 -32.84
N LYS A 24 -11.38 -5.21 -31.89
CA LYS A 24 -11.65 -5.19 -30.46
C LYS A 24 -10.57 -4.43 -29.72
N PRO A 25 -10.71 -3.10 -29.59
CA PRO A 25 -9.70 -2.28 -28.92
C PRO A 25 -9.52 -2.72 -27.45
N LEU A 26 -8.27 -2.76 -26.99
CA LEU A 26 -7.95 -2.97 -25.60
C LEU A 26 -8.47 -1.76 -24.78
N LYS A 27 -9.43 -2.02 -23.89
CA LYS A 27 -10.03 -0.98 -23.03
C LYS A 27 -9.36 -0.95 -21.67
N LEU A 28 -8.74 0.16 -21.36
CA LEU A 28 -8.11 0.40 -20.05
C LEU A 28 -9.11 1.02 -19.07
N THR A 29 -8.83 0.85 -17.78
CA THR A 29 -9.59 1.49 -16.70
C THR A 29 -9.13 2.93 -16.42
N LEU A 30 -8.02 3.34 -17.00
CA LEU A 30 -7.42 4.65 -16.83
C LEU A 30 -8.32 5.75 -17.40
N ASP A 31 -8.55 6.80 -16.61
CA ASP A 31 -9.21 8.02 -17.03
C ASP A 31 -8.15 9.08 -17.41
N VAL A 32 -8.12 9.49 -18.65
CA VAL A 32 -7.10 10.40 -19.19
C VAL A 32 -7.14 11.78 -18.52
N ASN A 33 -8.34 12.28 -18.18
CA ASN A 33 -8.49 13.58 -17.52
C ASN A 33 -7.97 13.53 -16.08
N ILE A 34 -8.32 12.47 -15.35
CA ILE A 34 -7.83 12.26 -13.98
C ILE A 34 -6.32 12.02 -14.00
N GLN A 35 -5.82 11.23 -14.95
CA GLN A 35 -4.38 10.99 -15.14
C GLN A 35 -3.63 12.30 -15.33
N TYR A 36 -4.15 13.20 -16.18
CA TYR A 36 -3.55 14.52 -16.43
C TYR A 36 -3.53 15.39 -15.17
N ILE A 37 -4.66 15.47 -14.44
CA ILE A 37 -4.76 16.26 -13.21
C ILE A 37 -3.76 15.76 -12.17
N ILE A 38 -3.72 14.46 -11.92
CA ILE A 38 -2.82 13.85 -10.92
C ILE A 38 -1.35 14.04 -11.34
N ASN A 39 -1.04 13.92 -12.63
CA ASN A 39 0.31 14.16 -13.13
C ASN A 39 0.76 15.60 -12.84
N LYS A 40 -0.08 16.58 -13.15
CA LYS A 40 0.20 18.00 -12.90
C LYS A 40 0.40 18.31 -11.42
N GLU A 41 -0.47 17.79 -10.56
CA GLU A 41 -0.38 18.03 -9.11
C GLU A 41 0.85 17.32 -8.49
N LEU A 42 1.20 16.14 -8.97
CA LEU A 42 2.40 15.44 -8.54
C LEU A 42 3.67 16.19 -8.97
N ASP A 43 3.71 16.74 -10.19
CA ASP A 43 4.82 17.56 -10.66
C ASP A 43 4.98 18.84 -9.84
N ASN A 44 3.88 19.52 -9.54
CA ASN A 44 3.85 20.68 -8.66
C ASN A 44 4.41 20.33 -7.27
N ALA A 45 4.01 19.19 -6.70
CA ALA A 45 4.50 18.74 -5.40
C ALA A 45 6.01 18.43 -5.44
N ILE A 46 6.49 17.74 -6.47
CA ILE A 46 7.92 17.45 -6.66
C ILE A 46 8.74 18.74 -6.69
N ASN A 47 8.28 19.74 -7.44
CA ASN A 47 8.95 21.04 -7.55
C ASN A 47 8.91 21.81 -6.21
N THR A 48 7.76 21.82 -5.54
CA THR A 48 7.60 22.51 -4.23
C THR A 48 8.51 21.93 -3.15
N PHE A 49 8.56 20.60 -3.06
CA PHE A 49 9.35 19.90 -2.03
C PHE A 49 10.77 19.57 -2.49
N LYS A 50 11.16 19.95 -3.72
CA LYS A 50 12.47 19.64 -4.32
C LYS A 50 12.77 18.13 -4.26
N ALA A 51 11.75 17.30 -4.49
CA ALA A 51 11.90 15.86 -4.49
C ALA A 51 12.57 15.36 -5.77
N THR A 52 13.27 14.24 -5.71
CA THR A 52 13.91 13.61 -6.88
C THR A 52 12.93 12.85 -7.77
N GLY A 53 11.71 12.63 -7.29
CA GLY A 53 10.64 11.97 -8.00
C GLY A 53 9.48 11.61 -7.08
N GLY A 54 8.42 11.06 -7.66
CA GLY A 54 7.22 10.68 -6.93
C GLY A 54 6.34 9.72 -7.70
N GLY A 55 5.34 9.18 -7.02
CA GLY A 55 4.31 8.35 -7.63
C GLY A 55 2.95 8.61 -7.00
N ALA A 56 1.90 8.52 -7.80
CA ALA A 56 0.53 8.63 -7.34
C ALA A 56 -0.35 7.55 -7.99
N LEU A 57 -1.25 6.98 -7.22
CA LEU A 57 -2.16 5.92 -7.63
C LEU A 57 -3.57 6.23 -7.14
N LEU A 58 -4.54 6.19 -8.05
CA LEU A 58 -5.96 6.24 -7.73
C LEU A 58 -6.63 4.94 -8.16
N MET A 59 -7.24 4.24 -7.20
CA MET A 59 -7.87 2.93 -7.43
C MET A 59 -9.27 2.89 -6.82
N ASN A 60 -10.20 2.25 -7.52
CA ASN A 60 -11.53 1.96 -6.97
C ASN A 60 -11.43 0.80 -5.96
N VAL A 61 -11.79 1.07 -4.71
CA VAL A 61 -11.67 0.11 -3.60
C VAL A 61 -12.59 -1.10 -3.70
N ASN A 62 -13.66 -1.04 -4.53
CA ASN A 62 -14.65 -2.10 -4.64
C ASN A 62 -14.30 -3.15 -5.70
N ASN A 63 -13.60 -2.74 -6.77
CA ASN A 63 -13.31 -3.62 -7.91
C ASN A 63 -11.83 -3.67 -8.32
N GLY A 64 -10.96 -2.83 -7.72
CA GLY A 64 -9.54 -2.81 -8.02
C GLY A 64 -9.17 -2.09 -9.33
N ASN A 65 -10.12 -1.49 -10.03
CA ASN A 65 -9.82 -0.73 -11.24
C ASN A 65 -8.93 0.46 -10.92
N ILE A 66 -7.78 0.53 -11.57
CA ILE A 66 -6.86 1.65 -11.48
C ILE A 66 -7.38 2.75 -12.40
N ILE A 67 -7.73 3.89 -11.81
CA ILE A 67 -8.27 5.06 -12.52
C ILE A 67 -7.14 5.97 -12.99
N SER A 68 -6.06 6.05 -12.20
CA SER A 68 -4.86 6.79 -12.55
C SER A 68 -3.64 6.14 -11.90
N LEU A 69 -2.52 6.11 -12.63
CA LEU A 69 -1.22 5.64 -12.16
C LEU A 69 -0.16 6.55 -12.76
N VAL A 70 0.48 7.37 -11.92
CA VAL A 70 1.50 8.33 -12.30
C VAL A 70 2.82 8.02 -11.60
N SER A 71 3.91 8.03 -12.35
CA SER A 71 5.28 7.90 -11.84
C SER A 71 6.16 8.96 -12.49
N LEU A 72 6.79 9.82 -11.69
CA LEU A 72 7.67 10.88 -12.15
C LEU A 72 9.09 10.73 -11.57
N PRO A 73 10.16 11.12 -12.30
CA PRO A 73 10.14 11.60 -13.68
C PRO A 73 9.64 10.52 -14.65
N ASN A 74 9.00 10.96 -15.74
CA ASN A 74 8.58 10.12 -16.85
C ASN A 74 9.46 10.39 -18.10
N PHE A 75 9.16 9.73 -19.19
CA PHE A 75 9.83 9.92 -20.46
C PHE A 75 8.82 10.21 -21.58
N ASP A 76 9.28 10.96 -22.59
CA ASP A 76 8.52 11.16 -23.82
C ASP A 76 8.68 9.92 -24.71
N ILE A 77 7.59 9.21 -24.97
CA ILE A 77 7.57 8.00 -25.82
C ILE A 77 8.03 8.27 -27.27
N ASN A 78 7.97 9.54 -27.71
CA ASN A 78 8.41 9.94 -29.04
C ASN A 78 9.92 10.27 -29.10
N GLN A 79 10.61 10.38 -27.96
CA GLN A 79 12.03 10.72 -27.85
C GLN A 79 12.84 9.59 -27.18
N ARG A 80 12.74 8.39 -27.73
CA ARG A 80 13.30 7.16 -27.13
C ARG A 80 14.83 7.17 -26.94
N ALA A 81 15.57 7.94 -27.74
CA ALA A 81 17.04 7.95 -27.72
C ALA A 81 17.64 8.59 -26.45
N ASN A 82 16.92 9.37 -25.70
CA ASN A 82 17.40 10.16 -24.55
C ASN A 82 16.81 9.76 -23.20
N ILE A 83 16.23 8.57 -23.11
CA ILE A 83 15.59 8.14 -21.88
C ILE A 83 16.63 7.68 -20.87
N LYS A 84 16.67 8.34 -19.70
CA LYS A 84 17.49 7.91 -18.56
C LYS A 84 16.84 6.71 -17.87
N ASP A 85 17.66 5.78 -17.36
CA ASP A 85 17.15 4.56 -16.70
C ASP A 85 16.16 4.81 -15.58
N ASP A 86 16.38 5.86 -14.79
CA ASP A 86 15.47 6.25 -13.68
C ASP A 86 14.05 6.64 -14.14
N ASN A 87 13.91 7.10 -15.39
CA ASN A 87 12.63 7.48 -15.97
C ASN A 87 11.77 6.25 -16.35
N TYR A 88 12.40 5.10 -16.55
CA TYR A 88 11.69 3.85 -16.82
C TYR A 88 11.14 3.16 -15.56
N ILE A 89 11.60 3.59 -14.39
CA ILE A 89 11.16 2.97 -13.14
C ILE A 89 9.77 3.47 -12.78
N ASN A 90 8.78 2.59 -12.93
CA ASN A 90 7.45 2.84 -12.37
C ASN A 90 7.51 2.70 -10.85
N LYS A 91 7.50 3.84 -10.13
CA LYS A 91 7.63 3.89 -8.66
C LYS A 91 6.47 3.24 -7.93
N ILE A 92 5.32 3.07 -8.59
CA ILE A 92 4.12 2.47 -8.00
C ILE A 92 4.15 0.95 -8.09
N THR A 93 4.55 0.40 -9.24
CA THR A 93 4.52 -1.05 -9.49
C THR A 93 5.86 -1.72 -9.24
N LYS A 94 6.98 -1.04 -9.61
CA LYS A 94 8.34 -1.58 -9.51
C LYS A 94 9.09 -1.08 -8.29
N GLY A 95 8.79 0.12 -7.79
CA GLY A 95 9.40 0.65 -6.57
C GLY A 95 9.06 -0.22 -5.36
N VAL A 96 10.07 -0.57 -4.55
CA VAL A 96 9.93 -1.38 -3.33
C VAL A 96 10.43 -0.56 -2.15
N TYR A 97 9.56 -0.34 -1.16
CA TYR A 97 9.83 0.58 -0.06
C TYR A 97 9.40 -0.01 1.28
N GLU A 98 10.04 0.45 2.36
CA GLU A 98 9.49 0.39 3.71
C GLU A 98 8.50 1.56 3.86
N LEU A 99 7.21 1.28 3.88
CA LEU A 99 6.19 2.34 3.86
C LEU A 99 5.86 2.90 5.26
N GLY A 100 6.53 2.39 6.29
CA GLY A 100 6.48 2.94 7.64
C GLY A 100 5.09 2.93 8.27
N SER A 101 4.71 4.03 8.88
CA SER A 101 3.54 4.16 9.77
C SER A 101 2.19 3.78 9.16
N ILE A 102 2.06 3.70 7.83
CA ILE A 102 0.83 3.20 7.22
C ILE A 102 0.54 1.75 7.61
N PHE A 103 1.57 0.96 7.95
CA PHE A 103 1.42 -0.42 8.42
C PHE A 103 0.70 -0.56 9.77
N LYS A 104 0.69 0.49 10.59
CA LYS A 104 -0.04 0.50 11.87
C LYS A 104 -1.54 0.23 11.68
N THR A 105 -2.09 0.67 10.56
CA THR A 105 -3.47 0.36 10.17
C THR A 105 -3.72 -1.15 10.14
N PHE A 106 -2.79 -1.92 9.58
CA PHE A 106 -2.92 -3.38 9.49
C PHE A 106 -2.76 -4.05 10.86
N THR A 107 -1.88 -3.53 11.71
CA THR A 107 -1.71 -4.01 13.10
C THR A 107 -2.99 -3.79 13.89
N ILE A 108 -3.61 -2.62 13.78
CA ILE A 108 -4.87 -2.32 14.47
C ILE A 108 -6.01 -3.16 13.89
N ALA A 109 -6.10 -3.29 12.57
CA ALA A 109 -7.08 -4.16 11.93
C ALA A 109 -7.02 -5.60 12.47
N LEU A 110 -5.82 -6.15 12.63
CA LEU A 110 -5.65 -7.49 13.20
C LEU A 110 -6.07 -7.58 14.67
N ALA A 111 -5.73 -6.59 15.48
CA ALA A 111 -6.11 -6.57 16.89
C ALA A 111 -7.64 -6.51 17.07
N LEU A 112 -8.34 -5.73 16.23
CA LEU A 112 -9.80 -5.66 16.17
C LEU A 112 -10.41 -6.98 15.68
N GLU A 113 -9.90 -7.53 14.56
CA GLU A 113 -10.39 -8.77 13.95
C GLU A 113 -10.32 -9.97 14.90
N HIS A 114 -9.23 -10.08 15.64
CA HIS A 114 -9.07 -11.12 16.67
C HIS A 114 -9.82 -10.80 17.97
N LYS A 115 -10.60 -9.70 18.03
CA LYS A 115 -11.38 -9.25 19.19
C LYS A 115 -10.53 -9.10 20.47
N LEU A 116 -9.25 -8.79 20.32
CA LEU A 116 -8.32 -8.56 21.42
C LEU A 116 -8.55 -7.18 22.07
N VAL A 117 -9.09 -6.27 21.31
CA VAL A 117 -9.41 -4.89 21.68
C VAL A 117 -10.60 -4.37 20.87
N LYS A 118 -11.15 -3.22 21.30
CA LYS A 118 -12.06 -2.35 20.53
C LYS A 118 -11.37 -1.01 20.29
N SER A 119 -11.86 -0.19 19.38
CA SER A 119 -11.30 1.15 19.08
C SER A 119 -11.09 2.01 20.33
N LYS A 120 -12.02 1.96 21.27
CA LYS A 120 -11.99 2.72 22.54
C LYS A 120 -11.24 2.02 23.68
N THR A 121 -10.72 0.82 23.50
CA THR A 121 -9.95 0.12 24.54
C THR A 121 -8.70 0.92 24.88
N ILE A 122 -8.50 1.23 26.16
CA ILE A 122 -7.32 1.94 26.64
C ILE A 122 -6.16 0.96 26.82
N ILE A 123 -5.06 1.22 26.15
CA ILE A 123 -3.78 0.58 26.40
C ILE A 123 -3.08 1.42 27.47
N LYS A 124 -2.89 0.84 28.64
CA LYS A 124 -2.31 1.51 29.80
C LYS A 124 -0.80 1.34 29.86
N ASP A 125 -0.16 2.28 30.53
CA ASP A 125 1.25 2.24 30.90
C ASP A 125 2.19 1.98 29.71
N ILE A 126 1.91 2.64 28.58
CA ILE A 126 2.79 2.60 27.41
C ILE A 126 4.13 3.21 27.83
N PRO A 127 5.24 2.47 27.77
CA PRO A 127 6.53 2.97 28.24
C PRO A 127 7.07 4.04 27.28
N LYS A 128 8.03 4.86 27.72
CA LYS A 128 8.71 5.83 26.85
C LYS A 128 9.63 5.19 25.80
N LYS A 129 9.99 3.91 25.99
CA LYS A 129 10.80 3.12 25.06
C LYS A 129 10.62 1.63 25.31
N ILE A 130 10.74 0.84 24.24
CA ILE A 130 10.79 -0.62 24.31
C ILE A 130 12.16 -1.06 23.80
N LYS A 131 12.90 -1.79 24.65
CA LYS A 131 14.17 -2.39 24.23
C LYS A 131 13.91 -3.66 23.44
N CYS A 132 14.48 -3.76 22.28
CA CYS A 132 14.46 -4.95 21.45
C CYS A 132 15.87 -5.27 20.95
N SER A 133 16.48 -6.32 21.50
CA SER A 133 17.89 -6.65 21.29
C SER A 133 18.81 -5.49 21.72
N ILE A 134 19.63 -4.98 20.79
CA ILE A 134 20.53 -3.82 21.00
C ILE A 134 19.85 -2.50 20.65
N HIS A 135 18.66 -2.52 20.04
CA HIS A 135 17.93 -1.32 19.60
C HIS A 135 16.86 -0.90 20.60
N GLU A 136 16.57 0.38 20.62
CA GLU A 136 15.45 0.96 21.35
C GLU A 136 14.41 1.48 20.36
N ILE A 137 13.15 1.04 20.55
CA ILE A 137 11.99 1.57 19.83
C ILE A 137 11.42 2.71 20.64
N LYS A 138 11.16 3.84 19.99
CA LYS A 138 10.56 5.05 20.58
C LYS A 138 9.50 5.62 19.65
N ASP A 139 8.62 6.43 20.20
CA ASP A 139 7.74 7.25 19.40
C ASP A 139 8.44 8.52 18.90
N MET A 140 7.96 9.06 17.78
CA MET A 140 8.53 10.28 17.17
C MET A 140 8.10 11.55 17.92
N LYS A 141 6.92 11.50 18.57
CA LYS A 141 6.38 12.59 19.39
C LYS A 141 6.02 12.05 20.77
N GLU A 142 6.07 12.90 21.79
CA GLU A 142 5.56 12.55 23.11
C GLU A 142 4.04 12.44 23.11
N HIS A 143 3.52 11.50 23.87
CA HIS A 143 2.08 11.29 24.07
C HIS A 143 1.80 10.77 25.50
N PRO A 144 0.54 10.82 25.97
CA PRO A 144 0.16 10.22 27.24
C PRO A 144 0.53 8.73 27.32
N SER A 145 0.85 8.24 28.52
CA SER A 145 1.14 6.82 28.75
C SER A 145 -0.07 5.90 28.55
N ASN A 146 -1.27 6.47 28.52
CA ASN A 146 -2.51 5.74 28.28
C ASN A 146 -3.15 6.25 27.00
N LEU A 147 -3.24 5.40 25.98
CA LEU A 147 -3.86 5.71 24.69
C LEU A 147 -4.98 4.72 24.39
N SER A 148 -6.07 5.21 23.82
CA SER A 148 -7.02 4.30 23.17
C SER A 148 -6.40 3.67 21.92
N VAL A 149 -6.97 2.57 21.45
CA VAL A 149 -6.50 1.92 20.21
C VAL A 149 -6.62 2.87 19.02
N GLU A 150 -7.67 3.69 18.96
CA GLU A 150 -7.79 4.73 17.92
C GLU A 150 -6.72 5.81 18.06
N ASP A 151 -6.38 6.26 19.29
CA ASP A 151 -5.33 7.25 19.52
C ASP A 151 -3.94 6.72 19.12
N ILE A 152 -3.69 5.42 19.25
CA ILE A 152 -2.46 4.80 18.77
C ILE A 152 -2.28 5.04 17.27
N LEU A 153 -3.36 4.98 16.48
CA LEU A 153 -3.30 5.28 15.04
C LEU A 153 -3.25 6.78 14.77
N ILE A 154 -4.11 7.55 15.41
CA ILE A 154 -4.21 9.01 15.22
C ILE A 154 -2.87 9.67 15.53
N ARG A 155 -2.26 9.34 16.66
CA ARG A 155 -0.95 9.88 17.09
C ARG A 155 0.25 9.14 16.49
N SER A 156 -0.02 8.11 15.69
CA SER A 156 1.02 7.29 15.05
C SER A 156 2.03 6.67 16.04
N SER A 157 1.57 6.13 17.19
CA SER A 157 2.43 5.54 18.21
C SER A 157 3.05 4.21 17.75
N ASN A 158 4.39 4.17 17.69
CA ASN A 158 5.15 2.94 17.44
C ASN A 158 5.01 1.98 18.63
N LEU A 159 5.11 2.52 19.85
CA LEU A 159 5.07 1.73 21.09
C LEU A 159 3.71 1.09 21.31
N GLY A 160 2.63 1.84 21.04
CA GLY A 160 1.28 1.29 21.07
C GLY A 160 1.09 0.18 20.04
N SER A 161 1.63 0.34 18.83
CA SER A 161 1.58 -0.69 17.78
C SER A 161 2.36 -1.95 18.16
N VAL A 162 3.53 -1.81 18.78
CA VAL A 162 4.31 -2.95 19.30
C VAL A 162 3.52 -3.72 20.36
N ILE A 163 2.88 -3.02 21.28
CA ILE A 163 2.07 -3.66 22.34
C ILE A 163 0.91 -4.44 21.72
N LEU A 164 0.21 -3.86 20.74
CA LEU A 164 -0.87 -4.56 20.03
C LEU A 164 -0.33 -5.78 19.26
N ALA A 165 0.79 -5.65 18.56
CA ALA A 165 1.39 -6.78 17.83
C ALA A 165 1.78 -7.93 18.77
N LYS A 166 2.31 -7.64 19.96
CA LYS A 166 2.58 -8.66 20.97
C LYS A 166 1.32 -9.35 21.48
N LYS A 167 0.20 -8.63 21.62
CA LYS A 167 -1.11 -9.21 21.95
C LYS A 167 -1.64 -10.11 20.82
N ILE A 168 -1.47 -9.72 19.55
CA ILE A 168 -1.84 -10.52 18.39
C ILE A 168 -1.01 -11.80 18.31
N GLY A 169 0.27 -11.71 18.60
CA GLY A 169 1.24 -12.78 18.54
C GLY A 169 1.79 -13.02 17.12
N GLU A 170 3.03 -13.49 17.09
CA GLU A 170 3.79 -13.67 15.84
C GLU A 170 3.10 -14.63 14.85
N LYS A 171 2.48 -15.70 15.32
CA LYS A 171 1.79 -16.68 14.47
C LYS A 171 0.64 -16.04 13.68
N ASN A 172 -0.22 -15.27 14.34
CA ASN A 172 -1.35 -14.60 13.69
C ASN A 172 -0.86 -13.52 12.73
N TYR A 173 0.18 -12.80 13.10
CA TYR A 173 0.78 -11.77 12.25
C TYR A 173 1.40 -12.39 10.98
N LYS A 174 2.16 -13.49 11.11
CA LYS A 174 2.70 -14.25 9.96
C LYS A 174 1.60 -14.74 9.02
N ASN A 175 0.53 -15.29 9.58
CA ASN A 175 -0.61 -15.76 8.79
C ASN A 175 -1.26 -14.61 7.99
N PHE A 176 -1.41 -13.45 8.61
CA PHE A 176 -1.93 -12.26 7.92
C PHE A 176 -1.02 -11.82 6.76
N ILE A 177 0.28 -11.68 6.99
CA ILE A 177 1.25 -11.30 5.95
C ILE A 177 1.17 -12.29 4.76
N LYS A 178 1.13 -13.59 5.05
CA LYS A 178 0.99 -14.63 4.02
C LYS A 178 -0.34 -14.53 3.27
N LYS A 179 -1.45 -14.35 3.99
CA LYS A 179 -2.79 -14.27 3.40
C LYS A 179 -2.97 -13.05 2.50
N THR A 180 -2.39 -11.92 2.90
CA THR A 180 -2.49 -10.66 2.14
C THR A 180 -1.52 -10.58 0.97
N LYS A 181 -0.53 -11.47 0.90
CA LYS A 181 0.52 -11.47 -0.13
C LYS A 181 1.28 -10.14 -0.26
N ILE A 182 1.28 -9.34 0.80
CA ILE A 182 1.84 -7.97 0.80
C ILE A 182 3.35 -7.94 0.50
N THR A 183 4.05 -9.06 0.70
CA THR A 183 5.48 -9.26 0.43
C THR A 183 5.75 -10.14 -0.80
N GLU A 184 4.73 -10.44 -1.60
CA GLU A 184 4.86 -11.15 -2.86
C GLU A 184 4.93 -10.16 -4.03
N ASN A 185 5.13 -10.65 -5.25
CA ASN A 185 5.08 -9.81 -6.44
C ASN A 185 3.65 -9.32 -6.67
N PRO A 186 3.44 -8.03 -7.00
CA PRO A 186 2.10 -7.52 -7.31
C PRO A 186 1.51 -8.20 -8.55
N GLU A 187 0.23 -8.57 -8.47
CA GLU A 187 -0.53 -9.04 -9.61
C GLU A 187 -1.15 -7.82 -10.33
N ILE A 188 -0.64 -7.50 -11.52
CA ILE A 188 -1.13 -6.44 -12.40
C ILE A 188 -0.75 -6.77 -13.85
N GLU A 189 -1.45 -6.22 -14.83
CA GLU A 189 -1.16 -6.40 -16.25
C GLU A 189 -0.01 -5.48 -16.71
N LEU A 190 1.16 -5.61 -16.07
CA LEU A 190 2.42 -4.93 -16.39
C LEU A 190 3.59 -5.87 -16.07
N ASP A 191 4.64 -5.81 -16.89
CA ASP A 191 5.87 -6.59 -16.67
C ASP A 191 6.79 -5.92 -15.62
N GLU A 192 6.71 -4.60 -15.51
CA GLU A 192 7.55 -3.82 -14.59
C GLU A 192 6.97 -3.87 -13.17
N VAL A 193 7.22 -4.98 -12.48
CA VAL A 193 6.81 -5.19 -11.08
C VAL A 193 8.02 -5.35 -10.18
N GLY A 194 7.92 -4.82 -8.97
CA GLY A 194 8.94 -4.94 -7.94
C GLY A 194 8.82 -6.24 -7.17
N VAL A 195 9.94 -6.75 -6.74
CA VAL A 195 10.02 -7.94 -5.87
C VAL A 195 10.36 -7.47 -4.45
N PRO A 196 9.39 -7.49 -3.52
CA PRO A 196 9.66 -7.15 -2.13
C PRO A 196 10.76 -8.06 -1.53
N HIS A 197 11.53 -7.53 -0.59
CA HIS A 197 12.56 -8.32 0.06
C HIS A 197 11.96 -9.43 0.92
N GLN A 198 12.62 -10.58 0.93
CA GLN A 198 12.20 -11.69 1.77
C GLN A 198 12.10 -11.28 3.24
N LEU A 199 10.94 -11.50 3.84
CA LEU A 199 10.70 -11.19 5.24
C LEU A 199 11.21 -12.32 6.15
N ASN A 200 12.35 -12.10 6.79
CA ASN A 200 12.94 -13.03 7.73
C ASN A 200 12.47 -12.73 9.16
N TRP A 201 11.80 -13.69 9.78
CA TRP A 201 11.26 -13.59 11.13
C TRP A 201 12.34 -13.93 12.16
N ASN A 202 13.18 -12.94 12.42
CA ASN A 202 14.23 -13.01 13.45
C ASN A 202 13.84 -12.17 14.69
N LYS A 203 14.77 -12.05 15.64
CA LYS A 203 14.57 -11.25 16.85
C LYS A 203 14.14 -9.82 16.50
N CYS A 204 13.11 -9.31 17.17
CA CYS A 204 12.50 -7.99 16.98
C CYS A 204 11.66 -7.78 15.70
N LYS A 205 11.52 -8.79 14.86
CA LYS A 205 10.82 -8.60 13.59
C LYS A 205 9.32 -8.29 13.77
N LEU A 206 8.65 -8.94 14.70
CA LEU A 206 7.25 -8.65 15.03
C LEU A 206 7.07 -7.18 15.45
N GLU A 207 7.95 -6.72 16.35
CA GLU A 207 7.93 -5.35 16.85
C GLU A 207 8.10 -4.34 15.71
N THR A 208 9.11 -4.52 14.87
CA THR A 208 9.42 -3.55 13.81
C THR A 208 8.38 -3.56 12.69
N VAL A 209 7.90 -4.73 12.28
CA VAL A 209 6.87 -4.86 11.24
C VAL A 209 5.55 -4.21 11.68
N SER A 210 5.24 -4.20 12.99
CA SER A 210 4.00 -3.62 13.51
C SER A 210 3.81 -2.14 13.18
N PHE A 211 4.89 -1.41 12.93
CA PHE A 211 4.88 -0.01 12.49
C PHE A 211 5.55 0.21 11.13
N GLY A 212 5.75 -0.88 10.36
CA GLY A 212 6.18 -0.82 8.96
C GLY A 212 7.67 -0.66 8.73
N HIS A 213 8.52 -1.06 9.71
CA HIS A 213 9.96 -1.09 9.58
C HIS A 213 10.46 -2.53 9.40
N GLY A 214 11.42 -2.73 8.51
CA GLY A 214 11.96 -4.06 8.19
C GLY A 214 11.00 -4.94 7.37
N ILE A 215 9.97 -4.37 6.77
CA ILE A 215 9.08 -4.99 5.79
C ILE A 215 8.99 -4.10 4.56
N THR A 216 9.22 -4.66 3.40
CA THR A 216 9.14 -3.94 2.13
C THR A 216 7.94 -4.41 1.32
N THR A 217 7.37 -3.50 0.54
CA THR A 217 6.28 -3.77 -0.39
C THR A 217 6.26 -2.72 -1.50
N THR A 218 5.47 -2.92 -2.53
CA THR A 218 5.22 -1.88 -3.53
C THR A 218 4.05 -0.98 -3.11
N PRO A 219 4.02 0.30 -3.50
CA PRO A 219 2.86 1.16 -3.27
C PRO A 219 1.56 0.58 -3.82
N LEU A 220 1.61 -0.15 -4.94
CA LEU A 220 0.45 -0.84 -5.51
C LEU A 220 -0.13 -1.88 -4.54
N GLN A 221 0.71 -2.76 -3.99
CA GLN A 221 0.25 -3.78 -3.04
C GLN A 221 -0.27 -3.17 -1.75
N ALA A 222 0.41 -2.14 -1.23
CA ALA A 222 -0.06 -1.42 -0.05
C ALA A 222 -1.44 -0.79 -0.29
N THR A 223 -1.65 -0.16 -1.47
CA THR A 223 -2.95 0.43 -1.84
C THR A 223 -4.04 -0.64 -1.95
N ALA A 224 -3.74 -1.80 -2.55
CA ALA A 224 -4.68 -2.92 -2.64
C ALA A 224 -5.06 -3.47 -1.24
N LEU A 225 -4.09 -3.57 -0.33
CA LEU A 225 -4.37 -3.99 1.04
C LEU A 225 -5.18 -2.93 1.81
N TYR A 226 -4.88 -1.63 1.62
CA TYR A 226 -5.70 -0.55 2.19
C TYR A 226 -7.14 -0.59 1.67
N ALA A 227 -7.32 -0.82 0.36
CA ALA A 227 -8.66 -1.01 -0.21
C ALA A 227 -9.41 -2.14 0.51
N SER A 228 -8.73 -3.24 0.82
CA SER A 228 -9.31 -4.36 1.57
C SER A 228 -9.71 -3.97 2.99
N MET A 229 -8.99 -3.04 3.61
CA MET A 229 -9.33 -2.56 4.96
C MET A 229 -10.63 -1.73 4.97
N VAL A 230 -11.01 -1.10 3.86
CA VAL A 230 -12.14 -0.14 3.81
C VAL A 230 -13.33 -0.57 2.94
N ASN A 231 -13.24 -1.69 2.23
CA ASN A 231 -14.28 -2.20 1.32
C ASN A 231 -15.15 -3.32 1.90
N GLY A 232 -15.11 -3.52 3.21
CA GLY A 232 -15.77 -4.64 3.89
C GLY A 232 -14.85 -5.87 4.05
N GLY A 233 -13.55 -5.70 3.91
CA GLY A 233 -12.53 -6.71 4.23
C GLY A 233 -12.16 -7.67 3.09
N LYS A 234 -12.53 -7.38 1.85
CA LYS A 234 -12.26 -8.25 0.70
C LYS A 234 -10.94 -7.90 0.02
N LEU A 235 -10.06 -8.88 -0.16
CA LEU A 235 -8.82 -8.69 -0.90
C LEU A 235 -9.12 -8.37 -2.37
N ILE A 236 -8.54 -7.25 -2.84
CA ILE A 236 -8.72 -6.75 -4.20
C ILE A 236 -7.45 -6.98 -5.00
N VAL A 237 -7.60 -7.46 -6.22
CA VAL A 237 -6.51 -7.55 -7.20
C VAL A 237 -6.60 -6.32 -8.11
N PRO A 238 -5.59 -5.43 -8.11
CA PRO A 238 -5.57 -4.28 -9.00
C PRO A 238 -5.59 -4.66 -10.47
N SER A 239 -6.23 -3.85 -11.30
CA SER A 239 -6.25 -4.05 -12.76
C SER A 239 -6.32 -2.73 -13.50
N ILE A 240 -5.61 -2.66 -14.64
CA ILE A 240 -5.69 -1.57 -15.61
C ILE A 240 -6.59 -1.91 -16.79
N ILE A 241 -7.19 -3.12 -16.82
CA ILE A 241 -8.04 -3.60 -17.91
C ILE A 241 -9.51 -3.56 -17.49
N GLN A 242 -10.36 -2.99 -18.36
CA GLN A 242 -11.81 -3.03 -18.15
C GLN A 242 -12.34 -4.47 -18.26
N ASN A 243 -13.36 -4.77 -17.44
CA ASN A 243 -14.07 -6.05 -17.47
C ASN A 243 -13.17 -7.29 -17.26
N ARG A 244 -12.04 -7.13 -16.54
CA ARG A 244 -11.30 -8.27 -16.08
C ARG A 244 -12.23 -9.17 -15.28
N GLN A 245 -12.28 -10.45 -15.63
CA GLN A 245 -13.01 -11.44 -14.81
C GLN A 245 -12.41 -11.43 -13.41
N ASN A 246 -13.17 -10.92 -12.43
CA ASN A 246 -12.71 -10.83 -11.06
C ASN A 246 -12.43 -12.24 -10.53
N LYS A 247 -11.18 -12.50 -10.15
CA LYS A 247 -10.86 -13.66 -9.32
C LYS A 247 -11.70 -13.55 -8.05
N LYS A 248 -12.19 -14.68 -7.54
CA LYS A 248 -12.95 -14.72 -6.29
C LYS A 248 -12.16 -14.01 -5.19
N SER A 249 -12.72 -12.91 -4.66
CA SER A 249 -12.06 -12.13 -3.63
C SER A 249 -12.04 -12.90 -2.31
N GLU A 250 -10.87 -12.96 -1.67
CA GLU A 250 -10.72 -13.58 -0.36
C GLU A 250 -11.06 -12.59 0.76
N GLN A 251 -11.79 -13.04 1.78
CA GLN A 251 -12.10 -12.24 2.96
C GLN A 251 -10.87 -12.20 3.89
N ILE A 252 -10.30 -11.00 4.12
CA ILE A 252 -9.11 -10.80 4.94
C ILE A 252 -9.47 -10.43 6.38
N ILE A 253 -10.44 -9.53 6.52
CA ILE A 253 -11.03 -9.11 7.81
C ILE A 253 -12.56 -9.09 7.67
N SER A 254 -13.27 -9.09 8.78
CA SER A 254 -14.73 -8.99 8.80
C SER A 254 -15.21 -7.62 8.32
N LYS A 255 -16.48 -7.55 7.92
CA LYS A 255 -17.13 -6.28 7.57
C LYS A 255 -17.20 -5.34 8.78
N GLU A 256 -17.42 -5.91 9.95
CA GLU A 256 -17.47 -5.17 11.22
C GLU A 256 -16.13 -4.49 11.49
N THR A 257 -15.01 -5.23 11.40
CA THR A 257 -13.65 -4.68 11.56
C THR A 257 -13.37 -3.60 10.52
N SER A 258 -13.76 -3.82 9.26
CA SER A 258 -13.59 -2.84 8.18
C SER A 258 -14.34 -1.54 8.48
N ASN A 259 -15.57 -1.61 8.98
CA ASN A 259 -16.36 -0.43 9.33
C ASN A 259 -15.75 0.34 10.50
N GLU A 260 -15.36 -0.35 11.57
CA GLU A 260 -14.70 0.27 12.73
C GLU A 260 -13.39 0.94 12.32
N LEU A 261 -12.61 0.31 11.45
CA LEU A 261 -11.35 0.85 10.94
C LEU A 261 -11.55 2.11 10.08
N ARG A 262 -12.60 2.17 9.25
CA ARG A 262 -12.96 3.37 8.49
C ARG A 262 -13.25 4.58 9.39
N GLU A 263 -13.93 4.36 10.51
CA GLU A 263 -14.19 5.41 11.50
C GLU A 263 -12.91 5.93 12.13
N ILE A 264 -11.97 5.03 12.48
CA ILE A 264 -10.67 5.41 13.03
C ILE A 264 -9.86 6.19 11.99
N LEU A 265 -9.77 5.69 10.74
CA LEU A 265 -9.03 6.34 9.67
C LEU A 265 -9.58 7.74 9.34
N ARG A 266 -10.91 7.94 9.42
CA ARG A 266 -11.50 9.26 9.28
C ARG A 266 -11.00 10.22 10.36
N LYS A 267 -10.86 9.75 11.60
CA LYS A 267 -10.35 10.57 12.72
C LYS A 267 -8.89 10.95 12.55
N VAL A 268 -8.07 10.11 11.93
CA VAL A 268 -6.67 10.47 11.60
C VAL A 268 -6.61 11.75 10.78
N VAL A 269 -7.59 11.97 9.88
CA VAL A 269 -7.62 13.18 9.02
C VAL A 269 -8.37 14.34 9.67
N SER A 270 -9.36 14.08 10.52
CA SER A 270 -10.25 15.11 11.07
C SER A 270 -9.84 15.60 12.45
N SER A 271 -8.91 14.95 13.13
CA SER A 271 -8.42 15.39 14.44
C SER A 271 -7.20 16.34 14.27
N GLU A 272 -7.05 17.27 15.21
CA GLU A 272 -5.90 18.20 15.25
C GLU A 272 -4.56 17.48 15.52
N GLU A 273 -4.64 16.21 15.94
CA GLU A 273 -3.47 15.41 16.35
C GLU A 273 -3.06 14.37 15.30
N GLY A 274 -3.82 14.25 14.19
CA GLY A 274 -3.58 13.33 13.09
C GLY A 274 -2.58 13.82 12.06
#